data_66b8d1afe2d356d21b71e1038fa79141
#
_entry.id   66b8d1afe2d356d21b71e1038fa79141
#
_cell.length_a   1.000
_cell.length_b   1.000
_cell.length_c   1.000
_cell.angle_alpha   90.00
_cell.angle_beta   90.00
_cell.angle_gamma   90.00
#
_symmetry.space_group_name_H-M   'P 1'
#
loop_
_entity.id
_entity.type
_entity.pdbx_description
1 polymer ?
#
loop_
_entity_poly.entity_id
_entity_poly.type
_entity_poly.pdbx_seq_one_letter_code
_entity_poly.pdbx_strand_id
1 'polypeptide(L)'
;MRESIIQRPRERDNEGSGSGRDPAPSARLPRAVDPVDEKLRPQRLSEIIGQRSVAERLAIALLAAKKRGEPLPHILFDGPPGLGKTTFATVLHNELGVELSITSGAALDKKMDVMPYLTNAAENSILFIDEIHRLPRAVEEFIYPVMEDFRVDVVLGEGMSARTINLPLKKFTIIGATTRSGMLSGPLRERFGMHEHLEFYGVDDLAQIVAVNAVKLRTTIGPDAAWELASRSRGTPRIANARLRWVRDYALARADGSISRSVARDALDMQEIDAEGLDKQDRRYLETLIRVFKGGPTGVEAIAATMNVSVDTLRDEVEPYLLRREFLVRTSRGRQACSSAYRHLGLPEPALEPEVPLLDPQRRLFD
;
A
#
# COMPACT_ATOMS: atom_id res chain seq x y z
N MET A 1 -4.74 13.57 74.86
CA MET A 1 -5.21 14.52 73.98
C MET A 1 -4.03 15.34 73.52
N ARG A 2 -3.18 14.88 72.70
CA ARG A 2 -2.03 15.65 72.19
C ARG A 2 -1.94 15.36 70.70
N GLU A 3 -2.22 16.36 69.87
CA GLU A 3 -1.95 16.41 68.45
C GLU A 3 -0.44 16.47 68.19
N SER A 4 0.07 15.62 67.35
CA SER A 4 1.45 15.66 66.89
C SER A 4 1.51 16.26 65.48
N ILE A 5 2.13 17.43 65.44
CA ILE A 5 2.45 18.19 64.23
C ILE A 5 3.60 17.52 63.50
N ILE A 6 3.40 17.05 62.28
CA ILE A 6 4.50 16.61 61.36
C ILE A 6 4.83 17.77 60.43
N GLN A 7 6.06 18.28 60.56
CA GLN A 7 6.65 19.32 59.72
C GLN A 7 7.00 18.72 58.33
N ARG A 8 6.65 19.44 57.26
CA ARG A 8 7.13 19.19 55.90
C ARG A 8 8.50 19.86 55.67
N PRO A 9 9.46 19.23 54.97
CA PRO A 9 10.68 19.89 54.56
C PRO A 9 10.43 20.89 53.40
N ARG A 10 11.16 21.99 53.42
CA ARG A 10 11.17 23.04 52.39
C ARG A 10 11.92 22.55 51.16
N GLU A 11 11.32 22.61 50.00
CA GLU A 11 11.96 22.48 48.70
C GLU A 11 12.82 23.74 48.45
N ARG A 12 14.05 23.51 48.01
CA ARG A 12 14.96 24.53 47.49
C ARG A 12 14.70 24.71 46.00
N ASP A 13 14.42 25.92 45.62
CA ASP A 13 14.40 26.38 44.23
C ASP A 13 15.78 26.15 43.58
N ASN A 14 15.80 25.42 42.50
CA ASN A 14 16.96 25.32 41.62
C ASN A 14 16.53 25.71 40.21
N GLU A 15 16.71 26.97 39.86
CA GLU A 15 16.57 27.45 38.48
C GLU A 15 17.67 26.85 37.62
N GLY A 16 17.32 25.94 36.71
CA GLY A 16 18.18 25.40 35.69
C GLY A 16 17.49 25.47 34.34
N SER A 17 17.87 26.47 33.54
CA SER A 17 17.47 26.62 32.14
C SER A 17 17.87 25.39 31.33
N GLY A 18 16.87 24.59 30.95
CA GLY A 18 17.01 23.44 30.04
C GLY A 18 16.08 23.61 28.84
N SER A 19 16.66 23.87 27.70
CA SER A 19 16.02 23.94 26.38
C SER A 19 15.18 22.70 26.14
N GLY A 20 13.87 22.87 26.03
CA GLY A 20 12.94 21.83 25.64
C GLY A 20 13.26 21.32 24.23
N ARG A 21 13.80 20.12 24.15
CA ARG A 21 13.78 19.32 22.92
C ARG A 21 12.47 18.56 22.98
N ASP A 22 11.59 18.84 22.03
CA ASP A 22 10.41 18.01 21.77
C ASP A 22 10.87 16.55 21.59
N PRO A 23 10.15 15.57 22.17
CA PRO A 23 10.47 14.17 21.93
C PRO A 23 10.27 13.87 20.45
N ALA A 24 11.31 13.30 19.81
CA ALA A 24 11.25 12.85 18.45
C ALA A 24 10.03 11.96 18.22
N PRO A 25 9.33 12.08 17.07
CA PRO A 25 8.17 11.25 16.80
C PRO A 25 8.58 9.78 16.86
N SER A 26 7.96 9.05 17.79
CA SER A 26 8.17 7.61 17.95
C SER A 26 7.96 6.92 16.60
N ALA A 27 9.00 6.23 16.12
CA ALA A 27 8.92 5.37 14.94
C ALA A 27 7.70 4.45 15.08
N ARG A 28 6.72 4.63 14.22
CA ARG A 28 5.56 3.73 14.18
C ARG A 28 6.09 2.36 13.77
N LEU A 29 6.11 1.44 14.72
CA LEU A 29 6.31 0.01 14.44
C LEU A 29 5.38 -0.38 13.27
N PRO A 30 5.81 -1.26 12.35
CA PRO A 30 4.95 -1.76 11.30
C PRO A 30 3.67 -2.27 11.96
N ARG A 31 2.50 -1.83 11.45
CA ARG A 31 1.20 -2.21 11.99
C ARG A 31 1.19 -3.73 12.13
N ALA A 32 1.05 -4.22 13.35
CA ALA A 32 0.90 -5.66 13.59
C ALA A 32 -0.21 -6.17 12.66
N VAL A 33 0.12 -7.15 11.84
CA VAL A 33 -0.86 -7.76 10.93
C VAL A 33 -1.91 -8.41 11.81
N ASP A 34 -3.20 -8.10 11.56
CA ASP A 34 -4.29 -8.73 12.29
C ASP A 34 -4.16 -10.26 12.11
N PRO A 35 -4.12 -11.05 13.19
CA PRO A 35 -4.00 -12.52 13.11
C PRO A 35 -5.08 -13.17 12.24
N VAL A 36 -6.23 -12.52 12.09
CA VAL A 36 -7.30 -12.96 11.19
C VAL A 36 -6.93 -12.74 9.73
N ASP A 37 -6.30 -11.60 9.41
CA ASP A 37 -5.84 -11.33 8.04
C ASP A 37 -4.75 -12.29 7.59
N GLU A 38 -3.89 -12.73 8.50
CA GLU A 38 -2.85 -13.71 8.21
C GLU A 38 -3.44 -15.08 7.84
N LYS A 39 -4.48 -15.52 8.55
CA LYS A 39 -5.20 -16.78 8.24
C LYS A 39 -5.90 -16.76 6.88
N LEU A 40 -6.30 -15.58 6.40
CA LEU A 40 -6.97 -15.44 5.10
C LEU A 40 -6.00 -15.51 3.93
N ARG A 41 -4.71 -15.25 4.16
CA ARG A 41 -3.70 -15.28 3.09
C ARG A 41 -3.49 -16.69 2.54
N PRO A 42 -3.28 -16.82 1.21
CA PRO A 42 -2.80 -18.07 0.64
C PRO A 42 -1.40 -18.41 1.19
N GLN A 43 -1.15 -19.69 1.39
CA GLN A 43 0.12 -20.19 1.89
C GLN A 43 0.99 -20.77 0.77
N ARG A 44 0.39 -21.12 -0.36
CA ARG A 44 1.05 -21.70 -1.53
C ARG A 44 0.74 -20.90 -2.80
N LEU A 45 1.63 -20.97 -3.77
CA LEU A 45 1.46 -20.30 -5.05
C LEU A 45 0.21 -20.82 -5.81
N SER A 46 -0.12 -22.10 -5.67
CA SER A 46 -1.31 -22.73 -6.25
C SER A 46 -2.64 -22.25 -5.65
N GLU A 47 -2.60 -21.62 -4.47
CA GLU A 47 -3.79 -21.06 -3.80
C GLU A 47 -4.07 -19.61 -4.22
N ILE A 48 -3.15 -19.00 -4.97
CA ILE A 48 -3.33 -17.62 -5.44
C ILE A 48 -4.39 -17.59 -6.53
N ILE A 49 -5.46 -16.86 -6.27
CA ILE A 49 -6.53 -16.59 -7.22
C ILE A 49 -6.22 -15.25 -7.91
N GLY A 50 -6.39 -15.19 -9.22
CA GLY A 50 -6.01 -14.01 -10.02
C GLY A 50 -4.50 -13.85 -10.19
N GLN A 51 -4.03 -12.72 -10.74
CA GLN A 51 -2.59 -12.44 -11.00
C GLN A 51 -1.86 -13.60 -11.72
N ARG A 52 -2.55 -14.30 -12.64
CA ARG A 52 -2.11 -15.58 -13.22
C ARG A 52 -0.75 -15.50 -13.88
N SER A 53 -0.49 -14.45 -14.66
CA SER A 53 0.79 -14.24 -15.35
C SER A 53 1.96 -14.02 -14.38
N VAL A 54 1.73 -13.30 -13.28
CA VAL A 54 2.72 -13.09 -12.21
C VAL A 54 3.00 -14.41 -11.49
N ALA A 55 1.95 -15.14 -11.11
CA ALA A 55 2.08 -16.44 -10.44
C ALA A 55 2.84 -17.45 -11.30
N GLU A 56 2.60 -17.49 -12.62
CA GLU A 56 3.31 -18.37 -13.54
C GLU A 56 4.81 -18.03 -13.65
N ARG A 57 5.15 -16.74 -13.83
CA ARG A 57 6.57 -16.32 -13.86
C ARG A 57 7.30 -16.64 -12.56
N LEU A 58 6.65 -16.40 -11.42
CA LEU A 58 7.20 -16.74 -10.11
C LEU A 58 7.36 -18.25 -9.92
N ALA A 59 6.42 -19.07 -10.42
CA ALA A 59 6.53 -20.54 -10.39
C ALA A 59 7.75 -21.04 -11.17
N ILE A 60 8.00 -20.46 -12.35
CA ILE A 60 9.19 -20.79 -13.17
C ILE A 60 10.47 -20.41 -12.43
N ALA A 61 10.55 -19.18 -11.89
CA ALA A 61 11.71 -18.71 -11.14
C ALA A 61 11.98 -19.57 -9.90
N LEU A 62 10.93 -19.91 -9.16
CA LEU A 62 10.98 -20.77 -7.98
C LEU A 62 11.52 -22.16 -8.30
N LEU A 63 10.98 -22.79 -9.36
CA LEU A 63 11.43 -24.11 -9.79
C LEU A 63 12.89 -24.10 -10.24
N ALA A 64 13.29 -23.06 -10.97
CA ALA A 64 14.66 -22.88 -11.44
C ALA A 64 15.63 -22.68 -10.26
N ALA A 65 15.31 -21.82 -9.30
CA ALA A 65 16.09 -21.57 -8.08
C ALA A 65 16.28 -22.87 -7.27
N LYS A 66 15.18 -23.62 -7.04
CA LYS A 66 15.23 -24.93 -6.35
C LYS A 66 16.15 -25.92 -7.06
N LYS A 67 16.10 -25.99 -8.40
CA LYS A 67 16.96 -26.91 -9.18
C LYS A 67 18.45 -26.55 -9.14
N ARG A 68 18.76 -25.25 -9.09
CA ARG A 68 20.15 -24.77 -9.03
C ARG A 68 20.70 -24.74 -7.61
N GLY A 69 19.83 -24.78 -6.57
CA GLY A 69 20.24 -24.57 -5.18
C GLY A 69 20.68 -23.13 -4.88
N GLU A 70 20.14 -22.16 -5.63
CA GLU A 70 20.49 -20.75 -5.55
C GLU A 70 19.29 -19.93 -5.04
N PRO A 71 19.52 -18.72 -4.48
CA PRO A 71 18.43 -17.82 -4.14
C PRO A 71 17.65 -17.41 -5.39
N LEU A 72 16.41 -16.92 -5.19
CA LEU A 72 15.68 -16.23 -6.23
C LEU A 72 16.43 -14.96 -6.66
N PRO A 73 16.26 -14.51 -7.91
CA PRO A 73 16.68 -13.15 -8.25
C PRO A 73 15.97 -12.14 -7.33
N HIS A 74 16.55 -10.95 -7.16
CA HIS A 74 15.85 -9.87 -6.48
C HIS A 74 14.58 -9.51 -7.23
N ILE A 75 13.46 -9.32 -6.51
CA ILE A 75 12.13 -9.13 -7.10
C ILE A 75 11.57 -7.78 -6.65
N LEU A 76 11.06 -7.00 -7.59
CA LEU A 76 10.31 -5.78 -7.32
C LEU A 76 8.83 -6.02 -7.64
N PHE A 77 7.98 -5.92 -6.62
CA PHE A 77 6.53 -5.87 -6.80
C PHE A 77 6.06 -4.42 -6.81
N ASP A 78 5.38 -4.01 -7.86
CA ASP A 78 4.75 -2.70 -7.93
C ASP A 78 3.23 -2.82 -8.19
N GLY A 79 2.50 -1.75 -7.91
CA GLY A 79 1.06 -1.68 -8.10
C GLY A 79 0.32 -1.10 -6.90
N PRO A 80 -0.99 -0.83 -7.04
CA PRO A 80 -1.82 -0.25 -6.00
C PRO A 80 -1.77 -0.99 -4.66
N PRO A 81 -2.14 -0.35 -3.53
CA PRO A 81 -2.12 -0.99 -2.23
C PRO A 81 -3.18 -2.10 -2.13
N GLY A 82 -2.91 -3.13 -1.32
CA GLY A 82 -3.88 -4.19 -1.01
C GLY A 82 -4.05 -5.28 -2.07
N LEU A 83 -3.19 -5.32 -3.11
CA LEU A 83 -3.25 -6.31 -4.21
C LEU A 83 -2.48 -7.61 -3.92
N GLY A 84 -1.76 -7.70 -2.80
CA GLY A 84 -1.10 -8.94 -2.39
C GLY A 84 0.43 -8.95 -2.50
N LYS A 85 1.12 -7.79 -2.64
CA LYS A 85 2.60 -7.72 -2.70
C LYS A 85 3.27 -8.48 -1.56
N THR A 86 2.88 -8.20 -0.32
CA THR A 86 3.37 -8.92 0.87
C THR A 86 2.97 -10.39 0.88
N THR A 87 1.79 -10.72 0.34
CA THR A 87 1.30 -12.11 0.22
C THR A 87 2.20 -12.92 -0.69
N PHE A 88 2.60 -12.38 -1.85
CA PHE A 88 3.55 -13.07 -2.73
C PHE A 88 4.89 -13.34 -2.04
N ALA A 89 5.45 -12.38 -1.30
CA ALA A 89 6.68 -12.59 -0.54
C ALA A 89 6.52 -13.73 0.51
N THR A 90 5.40 -13.75 1.23
CA THR A 90 5.08 -14.82 2.20
C THR A 90 4.93 -16.18 1.53
N VAL A 91 4.24 -16.23 0.38
CA VAL A 91 4.08 -17.47 -0.39
C VAL A 91 5.43 -18.00 -0.90
N LEU A 92 6.29 -17.13 -1.43
CA LEU A 92 7.61 -17.51 -1.91
C LEU A 92 8.50 -18.07 -0.79
N HIS A 93 8.48 -17.44 0.39
CA HIS A 93 9.18 -17.94 1.57
C HIS A 93 8.69 -19.33 1.98
N ASN A 94 7.36 -19.54 2.03
CA ASN A 94 6.76 -20.84 2.35
C ASN A 94 7.14 -21.93 1.32
N GLU A 95 7.08 -21.60 0.04
CA GLU A 95 7.43 -22.51 -1.05
C GLU A 95 8.91 -22.91 -1.05
N LEU A 96 9.80 -22.01 -0.66
CA LEU A 96 11.23 -22.29 -0.53
C LEU A 96 11.58 -22.97 0.80
N GLY A 97 10.78 -22.78 1.83
CA GLY A 97 11.07 -23.23 3.20
C GLY A 97 12.26 -22.49 3.82
N VAL A 98 12.40 -21.18 3.53
CA VAL A 98 13.51 -20.33 3.99
C VAL A 98 13.01 -19.27 4.99
N GLU A 99 13.91 -18.56 5.65
CA GLU A 99 13.54 -17.46 6.54
C GLU A 99 13.04 -16.23 5.77
N LEU A 100 12.07 -15.53 6.34
CA LEU A 100 11.54 -14.27 5.84
C LEU A 100 11.71 -13.18 6.89
N SER A 101 12.50 -12.17 6.57
CA SER A 101 12.60 -10.93 7.33
C SER A 101 11.75 -9.85 6.66
N ILE A 102 10.95 -9.11 7.44
CA ILE A 102 10.05 -8.07 6.92
C ILE A 102 10.43 -6.74 7.55
N THR A 103 10.59 -5.73 6.71
CA THR A 103 10.80 -4.34 7.11
C THR A 103 10.07 -3.39 6.16
N SER A 104 10.18 -2.09 6.36
CA SER A 104 9.65 -1.07 5.45
C SER A 104 10.69 0.00 5.14
N GLY A 105 10.62 0.59 3.95
CA GLY A 105 11.51 1.70 3.58
C GLY A 105 11.45 2.87 4.56
N ALA A 106 10.29 3.10 5.17
CA ALA A 106 10.10 4.15 6.18
C ALA A 106 10.76 3.86 7.54
N ALA A 107 11.14 2.61 7.81
CA ALA A 107 11.82 2.20 9.05
C ALA A 107 13.35 2.16 8.89
N LEU A 108 13.85 2.39 7.70
CA LEU A 108 15.27 2.29 7.34
C LEU A 108 15.84 3.67 7.02
N ASP A 109 15.94 4.53 8.03
CA ASP A 109 16.39 5.91 7.83
C ASP A 109 17.91 6.02 7.62
N LYS A 110 18.69 5.11 8.18
CA LYS A 110 20.16 5.12 8.15
C LYS A 110 20.72 3.77 7.73
N LYS A 111 21.95 3.77 7.23
CA LYS A 111 22.69 2.53 6.87
C LYS A 111 22.74 1.53 8.03
N MET A 112 22.86 2.01 9.26
CA MET A 112 22.89 1.16 10.46
C MET A 112 21.56 0.44 10.74
N ASP A 113 20.42 0.96 10.25
CA ASP A 113 19.11 0.32 10.43
C ASP A 113 18.97 -0.91 9.52
N VAL A 114 19.67 -0.93 8.39
CA VAL A 114 19.67 -2.04 7.44
C VAL A 114 20.64 -3.15 7.86
N MET A 115 21.75 -2.79 8.50
CA MET A 115 22.85 -3.72 8.84
C MET A 115 22.40 -5.01 9.52
N PRO A 116 21.51 -4.99 10.54
CA PRO A 116 21.05 -6.23 11.20
C PRO A 116 20.33 -7.18 10.23
N TYR A 117 19.57 -6.67 9.28
CA TYR A 117 18.87 -7.48 8.28
C TYR A 117 19.85 -8.14 7.31
N LEU A 118 20.95 -7.46 6.96
CA LEU A 118 21.94 -7.95 6.02
C LEU A 118 22.90 -8.96 6.68
N THR A 119 23.40 -8.65 7.87
CA THR A 119 24.39 -9.50 8.56
C THR A 119 23.78 -10.77 9.16
N ASN A 120 22.50 -10.72 9.54
CA ASN A 120 21.79 -11.89 10.09
C ASN A 120 21.05 -12.70 9.01
N ALA A 121 21.10 -12.27 7.73
CA ALA A 121 20.44 -13.01 6.66
C ALA A 121 20.98 -14.44 6.57
N ALA A 122 20.10 -15.42 6.59
CA ALA A 122 20.46 -16.81 6.35
C ALA A 122 20.68 -17.06 4.85
N GLU A 123 21.38 -18.15 4.52
CA GLU A 123 21.55 -18.56 3.12
C GLU A 123 20.20 -18.79 2.44
N ASN A 124 20.00 -18.24 1.26
CA ASN A 124 18.76 -18.28 0.47
C ASN A 124 17.53 -17.64 1.14
N SER A 125 17.68 -16.94 2.28
CA SER A 125 16.57 -16.25 2.95
C SER A 125 15.99 -15.13 2.09
N ILE A 126 14.85 -14.57 2.54
CA ILE A 126 14.18 -13.46 1.89
C ILE A 126 14.16 -12.26 2.84
N LEU A 127 14.60 -11.11 2.36
CA LEU A 127 14.38 -9.80 2.98
C LEU A 127 13.31 -9.06 2.19
N PHE A 128 12.14 -8.88 2.79
CA PHE A 128 11.04 -8.10 2.21
C PHE A 128 11.07 -6.67 2.75
N ILE A 129 11.13 -5.70 1.82
CA ILE A 129 11.12 -4.27 2.12
C ILE A 129 9.83 -3.67 1.53
N ASP A 130 8.83 -3.41 2.39
CA ASP A 130 7.61 -2.74 1.97
C ASP A 130 7.86 -1.23 1.78
N GLU A 131 7.10 -0.60 0.87
CA GLU A 131 7.23 0.82 0.53
C GLU A 131 8.69 1.22 0.26
N ILE A 132 9.42 0.40 -0.52
CA ILE A 132 10.86 0.56 -0.78
C ILE A 132 11.21 1.94 -1.38
N HIS A 133 10.27 2.62 -2.04
CA HIS A 133 10.43 3.99 -2.56
C HIS A 133 10.64 5.04 -1.46
N ARG A 134 10.45 4.68 -0.18
CA ARG A 134 10.67 5.56 0.97
C ARG A 134 12.09 5.45 1.55
N LEU A 135 12.93 4.60 0.98
CA LEU A 135 14.33 4.53 1.38
C LEU A 135 15.04 5.86 1.11
N PRO A 136 15.78 6.41 2.07
CA PRO A 136 16.68 7.53 1.80
C PRO A 136 17.77 7.13 0.80
N ARG A 137 18.18 8.05 -0.06
CA ARG A 137 19.18 7.79 -1.10
C ARG A 137 20.48 7.18 -0.58
N ALA A 138 20.93 7.63 0.59
CA ALA A 138 22.14 7.09 1.23
C ALA A 138 22.01 5.61 1.62
N VAL A 139 20.78 5.15 1.90
CA VAL A 139 20.47 3.75 2.19
C VAL A 139 20.31 2.95 0.89
N GLU A 140 19.70 3.53 -0.13
CA GLU A 140 19.67 2.90 -1.46
C GLU A 140 21.09 2.59 -1.97
N GLU A 141 21.96 3.60 -1.99
CA GLU A 141 23.34 3.47 -2.45
C GLU A 141 24.14 2.45 -1.63
N PHE A 142 23.81 2.31 -0.34
CA PHE A 142 24.42 1.32 0.53
C PHE A 142 23.98 -0.12 0.21
N ILE A 143 22.75 -0.30 -0.29
CA ILE A 143 22.22 -1.62 -0.65
C ILE A 143 22.72 -2.09 -2.04
N TYR A 144 23.18 -1.22 -2.91
CA TYR A 144 23.60 -1.61 -4.26
C TYR A 144 24.67 -2.73 -4.28
N PRO A 145 25.81 -2.63 -3.55
CA PRO A 145 26.78 -3.72 -3.51
C PRO A 145 26.23 -5.00 -2.89
N VAL A 146 25.22 -4.87 -2.01
CA VAL A 146 24.55 -6.04 -1.43
C VAL A 146 23.76 -6.81 -2.49
N MET A 147 23.06 -6.08 -3.36
CA MET A 147 22.25 -6.71 -4.44
C MET A 147 23.13 -7.30 -5.56
N GLU A 148 24.25 -6.69 -5.85
CA GLU A 148 25.14 -7.13 -6.95
C GLU A 148 26.12 -8.21 -6.51
N ASP A 149 26.83 -7.97 -5.40
CA ASP A 149 28.01 -8.74 -5.01
C ASP A 149 27.87 -9.47 -3.67
N PHE A 150 26.72 -9.36 -2.99
CA PHE A 150 26.52 -9.89 -1.64
C PHE A 150 27.62 -9.47 -0.67
N ARG A 151 27.92 -8.17 -0.63
CA ARG A 151 28.91 -7.57 0.27
C ARG A 151 28.43 -6.23 0.78
N VAL A 152 28.97 -5.86 1.93
CA VAL A 152 28.80 -4.52 2.52
C VAL A 152 30.15 -3.86 2.64
N ASP A 153 30.27 -2.64 2.17
CA ASP A 153 31.46 -1.81 2.31
C ASP A 153 31.33 -0.95 3.57
N VAL A 154 32.12 -1.27 4.61
CA VAL A 154 32.12 -0.56 5.88
C VAL A 154 33.38 0.28 5.98
N VAL A 155 33.24 1.58 6.21
CA VAL A 155 34.37 2.50 6.46
C VAL A 155 34.65 2.53 7.95
N LEU A 156 35.85 2.12 8.34
CA LEU A 156 36.34 2.18 9.71
C LEU A 156 37.36 3.31 9.86
N GLY A 157 37.20 4.11 10.92
CA GLY A 157 38.06 5.26 11.20
C GLY A 157 37.58 6.55 10.55
N GLU A 158 38.26 7.64 10.83
CA GLU A 158 37.94 8.97 10.32
C GLU A 158 39.16 9.61 9.63
N GLY A 159 38.90 10.52 8.70
CA GLY A 159 39.93 11.29 7.99
C GLY A 159 40.89 10.43 7.16
N MET A 160 42.17 10.77 7.13
CA MET A 160 43.19 10.09 6.32
C MET A 160 43.49 8.64 6.75
N SER A 161 43.06 8.23 7.95
CA SER A 161 43.21 6.86 8.47
C SER A 161 41.99 5.98 8.21
N ALA A 162 40.97 6.46 7.51
CA ALA A 162 39.82 5.69 7.17
C ALA A 162 40.18 4.52 6.24
N ARG A 163 39.70 3.32 6.58
CA ARG A 163 39.86 2.10 5.77
C ARG A 163 38.52 1.51 5.43
N THR A 164 38.33 1.14 4.19
CA THR A 164 37.14 0.41 3.78
C THR A 164 37.39 -1.09 3.96
N ILE A 165 36.49 -1.75 4.68
CA ILE A 165 36.48 -3.20 4.85
C ILE A 165 35.25 -3.72 4.10
N ASN A 166 35.46 -4.71 3.23
CA ASN A 166 34.42 -5.42 2.52
C ASN A 166 33.97 -6.62 3.36
N LEU A 167 32.75 -6.57 3.87
CA LEU A 167 32.16 -7.67 4.62
C LEU A 167 31.33 -8.53 3.67
N PRO A 168 31.73 -9.78 3.40
CA PRO A 168 30.93 -10.69 2.57
C PRO A 168 29.65 -11.10 3.31
N LEU A 169 28.56 -11.20 2.59
CA LEU A 169 27.25 -11.63 3.07
C LEU A 169 26.92 -13.01 2.48
N LYS A 170 26.04 -13.74 3.15
CA LYS A 170 25.41 -14.92 2.57
C LYS A 170 24.52 -14.48 1.41
N LYS A 171 24.31 -15.36 0.44
CA LYS A 171 23.41 -15.07 -0.67
C LYS A 171 21.96 -15.16 -0.21
N PHE A 172 21.17 -14.13 -0.50
CA PHE A 172 19.75 -14.03 -0.14
C PHE A 172 19.01 -13.19 -1.17
N THR A 173 17.68 -13.22 -1.12
CA THR A 173 16.83 -12.46 -2.04
C THR A 173 16.28 -11.22 -1.35
N ILE A 174 16.41 -10.05 -1.99
CA ILE A 174 15.67 -8.86 -1.62
C ILE A 174 14.39 -8.81 -2.46
N ILE A 175 13.26 -8.71 -1.79
CA ILE A 175 11.96 -8.45 -2.41
C ILE A 175 11.52 -7.04 -2.01
N GLY A 176 11.50 -6.12 -2.97
CA GLY A 176 10.98 -4.78 -2.79
C GLY A 176 9.50 -4.70 -3.15
N ALA A 177 8.71 -3.96 -2.38
CA ALA A 177 7.33 -3.64 -2.73
C ALA A 177 7.12 -2.13 -2.76
N THR A 178 6.39 -1.64 -3.76
CA THR A 178 6.09 -0.22 -3.89
C THR A 178 4.69 0.03 -4.45
N THR A 179 4.07 1.11 -4.00
CA THR A 179 2.86 1.66 -4.63
C THR A 179 3.17 2.77 -5.63
N ARG A 180 4.42 3.23 -5.67
CA ARG A 180 4.88 4.40 -6.44
C ARG A 180 6.19 4.08 -7.19
N SER A 181 6.13 3.20 -8.19
CA SER A 181 7.31 2.77 -8.95
C SER A 181 8.07 3.92 -9.61
N GLY A 182 7.39 5.01 -9.97
CA GLY A 182 8.01 6.22 -10.51
C GLY A 182 8.87 7.02 -9.54
N MET A 183 8.79 6.74 -8.24
CA MET A 183 9.63 7.38 -7.20
C MET A 183 10.94 6.61 -6.94
N LEU A 184 11.07 5.39 -7.43
CA LEU A 184 12.30 4.61 -7.32
C LEU A 184 13.37 5.20 -8.23
N SER A 185 14.60 5.27 -7.72
CA SER A 185 15.74 5.63 -8.56
C SER A 185 15.96 4.60 -9.67
N GLY A 186 16.40 5.05 -10.85
CA GLY A 186 16.75 4.15 -11.95
C GLY A 186 17.74 3.06 -11.53
N PRO A 187 18.88 3.44 -10.88
CA PRO A 187 19.87 2.47 -10.42
C PRO A 187 19.33 1.40 -9.47
N LEU A 188 18.43 1.75 -8.53
CA LEU A 188 17.83 0.75 -7.65
C LEU A 188 16.93 -0.21 -8.44
N ARG A 189 16.11 0.33 -9.34
CA ARG A 189 15.19 -0.46 -10.14
C ARG A 189 15.92 -1.49 -11.02
N GLU A 190 16.98 -1.09 -11.68
CA GLU A 190 17.77 -1.95 -12.57
C GLU A 190 18.42 -3.14 -11.85
N ARG A 191 18.59 -3.07 -10.53
CA ARG A 191 19.17 -4.17 -9.72
C ARG A 191 18.20 -5.28 -9.36
N PHE A 192 16.90 -5.05 -9.60
CA PHE A 192 15.94 -6.12 -9.48
C PHE A 192 15.92 -6.96 -10.76
N GLY A 193 16.20 -8.26 -10.63
CA GLY A 193 16.20 -9.19 -11.77
C GLY A 193 14.79 -9.57 -12.26
N MET A 194 13.76 -9.31 -11.45
CA MET A 194 12.35 -9.50 -11.81
C MET A 194 11.52 -8.30 -11.39
N HIS A 195 10.65 -7.85 -12.31
CA HIS A 195 9.69 -6.78 -12.08
C HIS A 195 8.28 -7.31 -12.29
N GLU A 196 7.47 -7.30 -11.25
CA GLU A 196 6.13 -7.85 -11.25
C GLU A 196 5.11 -6.78 -10.91
N HIS A 197 4.34 -6.37 -11.91
CA HIS A 197 3.24 -5.43 -11.73
C HIS A 197 1.97 -6.16 -11.33
N LEU A 198 1.38 -5.78 -10.18
CA LEU A 198 0.11 -6.31 -9.73
C LEU A 198 -1.03 -5.40 -10.17
N GLU A 199 -1.98 -6.00 -10.86
CA GLU A 199 -3.17 -5.31 -11.36
C GLU A 199 -4.34 -5.47 -10.41
N PHE A 200 -5.35 -4.61 -10.58
CA PHE A 200 -6.62 -4.80 -9.88
C PHE A 200 -7.29 -6.11 -10.31
N TYR A 201 -7.88 -6.78 -9.36
CA TYR A 201 -8.60 -8.02 -9.60
C TYR A 201 -9.93 -7.80 -10.34
N GLY A 202 -10.30 -8.74 -11.19
CA GLY A 202 -11.65 -8.85 -11.72
C GLY A 202 -12.66 -9.22 -10.62
N VAL A 203 -13.94 -8.97 -10.87
CA VAL A 203 -14.99 -9.25 -9.90
C VAL A 203 -15.10 -10.76 -9.64
N ASP A 204 -14.94 -11.60 -10.67
CA ASP A 204 -15.03 -13.05 -10.56
C ASP A 204 -13.89 -13.64 -9.70
N ASP A 205 -12.65 -13.17 -9.91
CA ASP A 205 -11.51 -13.60 -9.08
C ASP A 205 -11.70 -13.15 -7.61
N LEU A 206 -12.24 -11.93 -7.37
CA LEU A 206 -12.56 -11.47 -6.03
C LEU A 206 -13.70 -12.26 -5.39
N ALA A 207 -14.73 -12.64 -6.15
CA ALA A 207 -15.81 -13.46 -5.65
C ALA A 207 -15.31 -14.85 -5.21
N GLN A 208 -14.38 -15.44 -5.96
CA GLN A 208 -13.71 -16.66 -5.56
C GLN A 208 -12.89 -16.47 -4.28
N ILE A 209 -12.11 -15.38 -4.15
CA ILE A 209 -11.36 -15.06 -2.93
C ILE A 209 -12.31 -14.91 -1.74
N VAL A 210 -13.42 -14.20 -1.90
CA VAL A 210 -14.45 -14.03 -0.86
C VAL A 210 -15.03 -15.39 -0.44
N ALA A 211 -15.38 -16.25 -1.40
CA ALA A 211 -15.94 -17.57 -1.11
C ALA A 211 -14.95 -18.46 -0.36
N VAL A 212 -13.70 -18.55 -0.80
CA VAL A 212 -12.62 -19.31 -0.12
C VAL A 212 -12.39 -18.77 1.29
N ASN A 213 -12.34 -17.45 1.45
CA ASN A 213 -12.08 -16.82 2.75
C ASN A 213 -13.28 -16.91 3.71
N ALA A 214 -14.52 -16.97 3.19
CA ALA A 214 -15.70 -17.25 4.01
C ALA A 214 -15.60 -18.63 4.68
N VAL A 215 -15.13 -19.65 3.96
CA VAL A 215 -14.86 -20.98 4.55
C VAL A 215 -13.81 -20.90 5.66
N LYS A 216 -12.70 -20.18 5.43
CA LYS A 216 -11.65 -19.97 6.46
C LYS A 216 -12.20 -19.22 7.69
N LEU A 217 -13.19 -18.35 7.51
CA LEU A 217 -13.89 -17.62 8.58
C LEU A 217 -15.05 -18.41 9.20
N ARG A 218 -15.32 -19.65 8.75
CA ARG A 218 -16.40 -20.50 9.20
C ARG A 218 -17.77 -19.83 9.06
N THR A 219 -18.00 -19.15 7.94
CA THR A 219 -19.30 -18.52 7.60
C THR A 219 -19.79 -19.04 6.27
N THR A 220 -21.11 -19.17 6.14
CA THR A 220 -21.75 -19.58 4.89
C THR A 220 -22.07 -18.35 4.05
N ILE A 221 -21.69 -18.36 2.78
CA ILE A 221 -21.99 -17.29 1.83
C ILE A 221 -22.55 -17.86 0.53
N GLY A 222 -23.62 -17.26 0.01
CA GLY A 222 -24.13 -17.60 -1.30
C GLY A 222 -23.29 -17.02 -2.45
N PRO A 223 -23.29 -17.63 -3.65
CA PRO A 223 -22.53 -17.14 -4.80
C PRO A 223 -22.88 -15.68 -5.17
N ASP A 224 -24.15 -15.34 -5.16
CA ASP A 224 -24.64 -13.98 -5.45
C ASP A 224 -24.18 -12.96 -4.39
N ALA A 225 -24.08 -13.39 -3.13
CA ALA A 225 -23.57 -12.55 -2.05
C ALA A 225 -22.05 -12.34 -2.18
N ALA A 226 -21.30 -13.37 -2.53
CA ALA A 226 -19.87 -13.28 -2.80
C ALA A 226 -19.59 -12.33 -3.97
N TRP A 227 -20.40 -12.39 -5.03
CA TRP A 227 -20.32 -11.49 -6.17
C TRP A 227 -20.69 -10.05 -5.80
N GLU A 228 -21.74 -9.84 -4.99
CA GLU A 228 -22.14 -8.51 -4.49
C GLU A 228 -21.01 -7.86 -3.66
N LEU A 229 -20.38 -8.63 -2.76
CA LEU A 229 -19.22 -8.19 -2.01
C LEU A 229 -18.03 -7.85 -2.91
N ALA A 230 -17.73 -8.72 -3.87
CA ALA A 230 -16.62 -8.56 -4.80
C ALA A 230 -16.79 -7.33 -5.69
N SER A 231 -17.99 -7.14 -6.28
CA SER A 231 -18.28 -6.00 -7.16
C SER A 231 -18.08 -4.65 -6.47
N ARG A 232 -18.43 -4.56 -5.18
CA ARG A 232 -18.23 -3.36 -4.38
C ARG A 232 -16.84 -3.27 -3.73
N SER A 233 -15.90 -4.20 -3.98
CA SER A 233 -14.57 -4.26 -3.32
C SER A 233 -13.43 -3.59 -4.08
N ARG A 234 -13.72 -2.72 -5.03
CA ARG A 234 -12.76 -1.88 -5.75
C ARG A 234 -11.61 -2.64 -6.43
N GLY A 235 -11.81 -3.92 -6.76
CA GLY A 235 -10.77 -4.74 -7.36
C GLY A 235 -9.63 -5.11 -6.39
N THR A 236 -9.85 -5.04 -5.07
CA THR A 236 -8.80 -5.17 -4.06
C THR A 236 -9.10 -6.26 -3.04
N PRO A 237 -8.30 -7.33 -2.94
CA PRO A 237 -8.50 -8.41 -1.97
C PRO A 237 -8.53 -7.94 -0.50
N ARG A 238 -7.71 -6.95 -0.13
CA ARG A 238 -7.71 -6.36 1.22
C ARG A 238 -9.08 -5.79 1.57
N ILE A 239 -9.69 -5.04 0.64
CA ILE A 239 -11.02 -4.44 0.83
C ILE A 239 -12.08 -5.54 0.86
N ALA A 240 -12.01 -6.52 -0.04
CA ALA A 240 -12.95 -7.65 -0.08
C ALA A 240 -12.95 -8.41 1.25
N ASN A 241 -11.77 -8.70 1.82
CA ASN A 241 -11.64 -9.36 3.11
C ASN A 241 -12.18 -8.52 4.27
N ALA A 242 -11.93 -7.21 4.27
CA ALA A 242 -12.46 -6.31 5.28
C ALA A 242 -14.00 -6.27 5.24
N ARG A 243 -14.58 -6.20 4.03
CA ARG A 243 -16.04 -6.23 3.83
C ARG A 243 -16.64 -7.58 4.21
N LEU A 244 -16.00 -8.69 3.85
CA LEU A 244 -16.45 -10.02 4.24
C LEU A 244 -16.52 -10.17 5.77
N ARG A 245 -15.52 -9.68 6.51
CA ARG A 245 -15.54 -9.70 7.98
C ARG A 245 -16.71 -8.90 8.54
N TRP A 246 -16.92 -7.69 8.04
CA TRP A 246 -18.03 -6.86 8.46
C TRP A 246 -19.39 -7.52 8.18
N VAL A 247 -19.58 -8.03 6.97
CA VAL A 247 -20.85 -8.66 6.56
C VAL A 247 -21.11 -9.94 7.35
N ARG A 248 -20.07 -10.72 7.67
CA ARG A 248 -20.18 -11.85 8.59
C ARG A 248 -20.67 -11.42 9.97
N ASP A 249 -20.08 -10.37 10.54
CA ASP A 249 -20.45 -9.88 11.87
C ASP A 249 -21.89 -9.32 11.84
N TYR A 250 -22.28 -8.66 10.76
CA TYR A 250 -23.65 -8.20 10.54
C TYR A 250 -24.64 -9.39 10.44
N ALA A 251 -24.30 -10.43 9.66
CA ALA A 251 -25.12 -11.62 9.52
C ALA A 251 -25.33 -12.33 10.86
N LEU A 252 -24.30 -12.44 11.68
CA LEU A 252 -24.37 -13.02 13.02
C LEU A 252 -25.22 -12.17 13.97
N ALA A 253 -25.20 -10.85 13.84
CA ALA A 253 -25.89 -9.93 14.75
C ALA A 253 -27.35 -9.65 14.33
N ARG A 254 -27.67 -9.68 13.04
CA ARG A 254 -28.93 -9.20 12.47
C ARG A 254 -29.68 -10.21 11.61
N ALA A 255 -29.07 -11.37 11.29
CA ALA A 255 -29.66 -12.44 10.49
C ALA A 255 -29.44 -13.82 11.15
N ASP A 256 -29.53 -14.90 10.38
CA ASP A 256 -29.34 -16.28 10.81
C ASP A 256 -27.86 -16.75 10.83
N GLY A 257 -26.92 -15.84 10.60
CA GLY A 257 -25.49 -16.13 10.49
C GLY A 257 -25.02 -16.54 9.10
N SER A 258 -25.95 -16.68 8.13
CA SER A 258 -25.62 -16.91 6.73
C SER A 258 -25.60 -15.59 5.94
N ILE A 259 -24.73 -15.50 4.94
CA ILE A 259 -24.60 -14.31 4.11
C ILE A 259 -25.34 -14.53 2.81
N SER A 260 -26.61 -14.07 2.75
CA SER A 260 -27.38 -13.95 1.52
C SER A 260 -27.04 -12.63 0.81
N ARG A 261 -27.50 -12.48 -0.45
CA ARG A 261 -27.31 -11.23 -1.21
C ARG A 261 -27.97 -10.02 -0.53
N SER A 262 -29.16 -10.20 0.06
CA SER A 262 -29.84 -9.13 0.80
C SER A 262 -29.03 -8.71 2.03
N VAL A 263 -28.59 -9.68 2.85
CA VAL A 263 -27.74 -9.42 4.02
C VAL A 263 -26.45 -8.69 3.63
N ALA A 264 -25.82 -9.08 2.53
CA ALA A 264 -24.63 -8.41 2.03
C ALA A 264 -24.90 -6.95 1.65
N ARG A 265 -26.02 -6.67 0.96
CA ARG A 265 -26.42 -5.30 0.61
C ARG A 265 -26.71 -4.45 1.83
N ASP A 266 -27.57 -4.93 2.72
CA ASP A 266 -27.95 -4.19 3.93
C ASP A 266 -26.72 -3.85 4.79
N ALA A 267 -25.79 -4.79 4.91
CA ALA A 267 -24.56 -4.57 5.65
C ALA A 267 -23.63 -3.54 4.98
N LEU A 268 -23.51 -3.56 3.65
CA LEU A 268 -22.70 -2.60 2.89
C LEU A 268 -23.34 -1.21 2.87
N ASP A 269 -24.66 -1.15 2.74
CA ASP A 269 -25.41 0.10 2.77
C ASP A 269 -25.31 0.76 4.16
N MET A 270 -25.29 -0.03 5.25
CA MET A 270 -25.02 0.47 6.60
C MET A 270 -23.60 1.10 6.75
N GLN A 271 -22.63 0.64 5.94
CA GLN A 271 -21.30 1.28 5.85
C GLN A 271 -21.26 2.43 4.84
N GLU A 272 -22.38 2.84 4.28
CA GLU A 272 -22.48 3.88 3.24
C GLU A 272 -21.62 3.54 1.98
N ILE A 273 -21.49 2.22 1.65
CA ILE A 273 -20.79 1.75 0.45
C ILE A 273 -21.81 1.56 -0.66
N ASP A 274 -21.70 2.36 -1.70
CA ASP A 274 -22.65 2.33 -2.82
C ASP A 274 -22.44 1.15 -3.80
N ALA A 275 -23.28 1.08 -4.82
CA ALA A 275 -23.23 0.01 -5.83
C ALA A 275 -21.91 -0.05 -6.63
N GLU A 276 -21.25 1.09 -6.79
CA GLU A 276 -19.93 1.20 -7.44
C GLU A 276 -18.78 0.94 -6.47
N GLY A 277 -19.08 0.66 -5.20
CA GLY A 277 -18.08 0.42 -4.16
C GLY A 277 -17.42 1.68 -3.61
N LEU A 278 -17.96 2.86 -3.89
CA LEU A 278 -17.47 4.11 -3.31
C LEU A 278 -17.95 4.22 -1.87
N ASP A 279 -17.05 4.62 -1.00
CA ASP A 279 -17.37 4.98 0.38
C ASP A 279 -17.67 6.48 0.52
N LYS A 280 -17.92 6.91 1.74
CA LYS A 280 -18.19 8.31 2.06
C LYS A 280 -17.05 9.25 1.67
N GLN A 281 -15.80 8.80 1.80
CA GLN A 281 -14.62 9.61 1.47
C GLN A 281 -14.47 9.80 -0.03
N ASP A 282 -14.72 8.77 -0.83
CA ASP A 282 -14.69 8.86 -2.30
C ASP A 282 -15.77 9.81 -2.82
N ARG A 283 -17.02 9.64 -2.33
CA ARG A 283 -18.11 10.53 -2.73
C ARG A 283 -17.83 11.97 -2.34
N ARG A 284 -17.31 12.20 -1.11
CA ARG A 284 -16.91 13.53 -0.65
C ARG A 284 -15.79 14.12 -1.52
N TYR A 285 -14.86 13.30 -2.00
CA TYR A 285 -13.81 13.75 -2.94
C TYR A 285 -14.45 14.27 -4.23
N LEU A 286 -15.31 13.47 -4.86
CA LEU A 286 -15.99 13.84 -6.10
C LEU A 286 -16.91 15.06 -5.90
N GLU A 287 -17.68 15.10 -4.81
CA GLU A 287 -18.51 16.26 -4.47
C GLU A 287 -17.69 17.53 -4.26
N THR A 288 -16.56 17.45 -3.57
CA THR A 288 -15.64 18.57 -3.36
C THR A 288 -15.10 19.06 -4.70
N LEU A 289 -14.64 18.15 -5.57
CA LEU A 289 -14.14 18.50 -6.89
C LEU A 289 -15.22 19.16 -7.76
N ILE A 290 -16.45 18.64 -7.73
CA ILE A 290 -17.55 19.13 -8.57
C ILE A 290 -18.14 20.43 -8.00
N ARG A 291 -18.51 20.47 -6.72
CA ARG A 291 -19.24 21.60 -6.14
C ARG A 291 -18.35 22.79 -5.78
N VAL A 292 -17.17 22.52 -5.20
CA VAL A 292 -16.24 23.57 -4.76
C VAL A 292 -15.37 24.05 -5.91
N PHE A 293 -14.82 23.11 -6.67
CA PHE A 293 -13.88 23.42 -7.75
C PHE A 293 -14.49 23.33 -9.16
N LYS A 294 -15.83 23.30 -9.26
CA LYS A 294 -16.58 23.33 -10.53
C LYS A 294 -16.16 22.23 -11.53
N GLY A 295 -15.77 21.05 -11.00
CA GLY A 295 -15.30 19.92 -11.80
C GLY A 295 -13.82 19.94 -12.14
N GLY A 296 -13.09 20.94 -11.72
CA GLY A 296 -11.65 21.09 -12.01
C GLY A 296 -11.36 21.85 -13.32
N PRO A 297 -10.08 21.86 -13.76
CA PRO A 297 -8.92 21.15 -13.20
C PRO A 297 -8.38 21.76 -11.91
N THR A 298 -8.04 20.92 -10.92
CA THR A 298 -7.63 21.38 -9.58
C THR A 298 -6.46 20.55 -9.04
N GLY A 299 -5.52 21.19 -8.35
CA GLY A 299 -4.41 20.51 -7.66
C GLY A 299 -4.90 19.63 -6.51
N VAL A 300 -4.27 18.48 -6.31
CA VAL A 300 -4.65 17.58 -5.22
C VAL A 300 -4.45 18.21 -3.84
N GLU A 301 -3.50 19.10 -3.70
CA GLU A 301 -3.21 19.85 -2.48
C GLU A 301 -4.40 20.72 -2.06
N ALA A 302 -5.07 21.38 -3.02
CA ALA A 302 -6.26 22.17 -2.75
C ALA A 302 -7.45 21.31 -2.34
N ILE A 303 -7.64 20.15 -2.96
CA ILE A 303 -8.69 19.19 -2.59
C ILE A 303 -8.42 18.64 -1.20
N ALA A 304 -7.19 18.22 -0.92
CA ALA A 304 -6.77 17.68 0.36
C ALA A 304 -6.98 18.67 1.51
N ALA A 305 -6.59 19.93 1.32
CA ALA A 305 -6.80 21.00 2.27
C ALA A 305 -8.30 21.25 2.53
N THR A 306 -9.13 21.28 1.47
CA THR A 306 -10.58 21.47 1.59
C THR A 306 -11.25 20.31 2.32
N MET A 307 -10.80 19.09 2.10
CA MET A 307 -11.32 17.89 2.76
C MET A 307 -10.73 17.64 4.16
N ASN A 308 -9.69 18.38 4.54
CA ASN A 308 -8.91 18.18 5.77
C ASN A 308 -8.36 16.75 5.88
N VAL A 309 -7.71 16.29 4.82
CA VAL A 309 -7.04 14.96 4.73
C VAL A 309 -5.64 15.13 4.17
N SER A 310 -4.77 14.12 4.36
CA SER A 310 -3.44 14.18 3.78
C SER A 310 -3.48 13.98 2.26
N VAL A 311 -2.54 14.62 1.54
CA VAL A 311 -2.39 14.44 0.10
C VAL A 311 -2.11 12.98 -0.26
N ASP A 312 -1.31 12.29 0.57
CA ASP A 312 -0.97 10.88 0.37
C ASP A 312 -2.20 9.98 0.47
N THR A 313 -3.12 10.25 1.42
CA THR A 313 -4.38 9.51 1.52
C THR A 313 -5.18 9.62 0.21
N LEU A 314 -5.29 10.82 -0.35
CA LEU A 314 -6.01 11.01 -1.61
C LEU A 314 -5.31 10.29 -2.77
N ARG A 315 -3.99 10.41 -2.89
CA ARG A 315 -3.20 9.83 -4.00
C ARG A 315 -3.15 8.31 -3.96
N ASP A 316 -3.08 7.71 -2.76
CA ASP A 316 -2.81 6.28 -2.60
C ASP A 316 -4.09 5.47 -2.35
N GLU A 317 -5.11 6.04 -1.70
CA GLU A 317 -6.30 5.28 -1.29
C GLU A 317 -7.56 5.65 -2.09
N VAL A 318 -7.73 6.92 -2.47
CA VAL A 318 -8.95 7.43 -3.11
C VAL A 318 -8.82 7.48 -4.65
N GLU A 319 -7.86 8.25 -5.15
CA GLU A 319 -7.73 8.51 -6.59
C GLU A 319 -7.52 7.25 -7.46
N PRO A 320 -6.76 6.21 -7.06
CA PRO A 320 -6.51 5.07 -7.93
C PRO A 320 -7.79 4.37 -8.39
N TYR A 321 -8.76 4.25 -7.50
CA TYR A 321 -10.05 3.66 -7.85
C TYR A 321 -10.93 4.59 -8.70
N LEU A 322 -10.98 5.87 -8.36
CA LEU A 322 -11.74 6.87 -9.11
C LEU A 322 -11.23 7.03 -10.55
N LEU A 323 -9.89 6.99 -10.73
CA LEU A 323 -9.25 6.98 -12.05
C LEU A 323 -9.63 5.75 -12.86
N ARG A 324 -9.56 4.55 -12.24
CA ARG A 324 -9.93 3.30 -12.90
C ARG A 324 -11.39 3.25 -13.33
N ARG A 325 -12.29 3.86 -12.54
CA ARG A 325 -13.72 3.94 -12.82
C ARG A 325 -14.09 5.10 -13.73
N GLU A 326 -13.10 5.83 -14.23
CA GLU A 326 -13.30 6.99 -15.09
C GLU A 326 -14.20 8.07 -14.47
N PHE A 327 -14.22 8.14 -13.12
CA PHE A 327 -14.85 9.26 -12.41
C PHE A 327 -13.95 10.49 -12.38
N LEU A 328 -12.64 10.28 -12.53
CA LEU A 328 -11.60 11.27 -12.42
C LEU A 328 -10.58 11.11 -13.55
N VAL A 329 -10.05 12.21 -14.05
CA VAL A 329 -8.89 12.24 -14.94
C VAL A 329 -7.81 13.15 -14.38
N ARG A 330 -6.53 12.78 -14.56
CA ARG A 330 -5.39 13.63 -14.24
C ARG A 330 -4.92 14.34 -15.52
N THR A 331 -4.91 15.68 -15.49
CA THR A 331 -4.40 16.52 -16.56
C THR A 331 -3.12 17.23 -16.11
N SER A 332 -2.42 17.89 -17.03
CA SER A 332 -1.27 18.75 -16.71
C SER A 332 -1.61 19.89 -15.74
N ARG A 333 -2.88 20.32 -15.71
CA ARG A 333 -3.39 21.40 -14.84
C ARG A 333 -3.95 20.89 -13.51
N GLY A 334 -4.15 19.58 -13.35
CA GLY A 334 -4.71 19.00 -12.12
C GLY A 334 -5.75 17.90 -12.37
N ARG A 335 -6.60 17.68 -11.37
CA ARG A 335 -7.66 16.68 -11.37
C ARG A 335 -8.94 17.27 -11.93
N GLN A 336 -9.61 16.51 -12.78
CA GLN A 336 -10.87 16.92 -13.40
C GLN A 336 -11.89 15.78 -13.28
N ALA A 337 -13.13 16.12 -12.92
CA ALA A 337 -14.22 15.17 -12.87
C ALA A 337 -14.72 14.82 -14.28
N CYS A 338 -14.99 13.54 -14.52
CA CYS A 338 -15.57 13.07 -15.77
C CYS A 338 -17.11 13.07 -15.70
N SER A 339 -17.79 13.02 -16.85
CA SER A 339 -19.26 12.93 -16.94
C SER A 339 -19.84 11.78 -16.11
N SER A 340 -19.12 10.65 -15.99
CA SER A 340 -19.49 9.52 -15.15
C SER A 340 -19.65 9.91 -13.68
N ALA A 341 -18.79 10.81 -13.15
CA ALA A 341 -18.87 11.27 -11.77
C ALA A 341 -20.13 12.11 -11.51
N TYR A 342 -20.49 12.99 -12.44
CA TYR A 342 -21.72 13.79 -12.36
C TYR A 342 -22.95 12.90 -12.36
N ARG A 343 -23.02 11.94 -13.29
CA ARG A 343 -24.13 10.99 -13.37
C ARG A 343 -24.26 10.15 -12.12
N HIS A 344 -23.14 9.67 -11.59
CA HIS A 344 -23.11 8.85 -10.38
C HIS A 344 -23.63 9.61 -9.14
N LEU A 345 -23.27 10.90 -9.02
CA LEU A 345 -23.73 11.75 -7.92
C LEU A 345 -25.12 12.39 -8.17
N GLY A 346 -25.74 12.16 -9.32
CA GLY A 346 -27.00 12.81 -9.71
C GLY A 346 -26.89 14.32 -9.85
N LEU A 347 -25.70 14.82 -10.22
CA LEU A 347 -25.41 16.24 -10.40
C LEU A 347 -25.48 16.62 -11.88
N PRO A 348 -25.94 17.85 -12.22
CA PRO A 348 -25.93 18.32 -13.60
C PRO A 348 -24.49 18.44 -14.13
N GLU A 349 -24.27 17.91 -15.33
CA GLU A 349 -23.02 18.10 -16.03
C GLU A 349 -22.88 19.59 -16.43
N PRO A 350 -21.67 20.19 -16.33
CA PRO A 350 -21.47 21.52 -16.88
C PRO A 350 -21.73 21.48 -18.39
N ALA A 351 -22.48 22.48 -18.91
CA ALA A 351 -22.62 22.64 -20.34
C ALA A 351 -21.21 22.72 -20.95
N LEU A 352 -20.94 21.87 -21.95
CA LEU A 352 -19.70 22.00 -22.72
C LEU A 352 -19.68 23.42 -23.26
N GLU A 353 -18.75 24.26 -22.77
CA GLU A 353 -18.48 25.51 -23.44
C GLU A 353 -18.10 25.12 -24.87
N PRO A 354 -18.79 25.69 -25.91
CA PRO A 354 -18.41 25.41 -27.28
C PRO A 354 -16.93 25.76 -27.41
N GLU A 355 -16.13 24.83 -27.94
CA GLU A 355 -14.74 25.11 -28.29
C GLU A 355 -14.76 26.41 -29.08
N VAL A 356 -14.23 27.46 -28.49
CA VAL A 356 -14.00 28.72 -29.22
C VAL A 356 -13.05 28.31 -30.32
N PRO A 357 -13.47 28.40 -31.63
CA PRO A 357 -12.56 28.02 -32.69
C PRO A 357 -11.29 28.87 -32.52
N LEU A 358 -10.14 28.20 -32.43
CA LEU A 358 -8.86 28.90 -32.44
C LEU A 358 -8.91 29.84 -33.64
N LEU A 359 -9.07 31.12 -33.37
CA LEU A 359 -8.97 32.15 -34.39
C LEU A 359 -7.61 31.96 -35.04
N ASP A 360 -7.62 31.57 -36.32
CA ASP A 360 -6.42 31.37 -37.12
C ASP A 360 -5.55 32.64 -37.01
N PRO A 361 -4.34 32.56 -36.42
CA PRO A 361 -3.49 33.72 -36.25
C PRO A 361 -3.09 34.37 -37.57
N GLN A 362 -3.33 33.71 -38.69
CA GLN A 362 -2.95 34.19 -40.02
C GLN A 362 -4.00 35.10 -40.69
N ARG A 363 -5.21 35.26 -40.12
CA ARG A 363 -6.27 36.08 -40.70
C ARG A 363 -6.19 37.59 -40.40
N ARG A 364 -5.16 38.08 -39.72
CA ARG A 364 -4.98 39.48 -39.35
C ARG A 364 -3.82 40.20 -40.07
N LEU A 365 -3.32 39.67 -41.17
CA LEU A 365 -2.19 40.32 -41.86
C LEU A 365 -2.53 40.90 -43.24
N PHE A 366 -3.78 40.82 -43.72
CA PHE A 366 -4.16 41.36 -45.05
C PHE A 366 -5.63 41.83 -45.10
N ASP A 367 -6.04 42.74 -44.19
CA ASP A 367 -7.17 43.64 -44.41
C ASP A 367 -6.82 45.05 -43.91
#